data_91651f7d4089bcc8d0f27b6f2a8962c4
#
_entry.id   91651f7d4089bcc8d0f27b6f2a8962c4
#
_cell.length_a   1.000
_cell.length_b   1.000
_cell.length_c   1.000
_cell.angle_alpha   90.00
_cell.angle_beta   90.00
_cell.angle_gamma   90.00
#
_symmetry.space_group_name_H-M   'P 1'
#
loop_
_entity.id
_entity.type
_entity.pdbx_description
1 polymer ?
#
loop_
_entity_poly.entity_id
_entity_poly.type
_entity_poly.pdbx_seq_one_letter_code
_entity_poly.pdbx_strand_id
1 'polypeptide(L)'
;NAYVSFSGGSAISQFNPNEPISNIVNSVATLFFKNNYMKLYNKEFAEISYGKEVTNGIFASGKVLYENRRALFNNTDYTFIKNDDLYFSNDPLQPNNYTSIPFEKHHIMKASLGTRIRFGQKYISRPDGKINIQNDDYPILSFYYEKAFGASNSNYHYDLISGTVDYNKTIGNKGDFGLRFKAGKFFNADNISFIDYKHFNGNQTHVNLLNNSLNSFNLLPYYTHSTNDAYLETHIEHNFKGYIMNKIPLLNKLQWNLIGGFHQLNIPNMKPYQEFTVGFDNIGWGKVRFLRIDYVRSYQNGYQGDGIMFGLKF
;
A
#
# COMPACT_ATOMS: atom_id res chain seq x y z
N ASN A 1 -0.98 -3.42 27.88
CA ASN A 1 0.24 -2.93 27.21
C ASN A 1 0.02 -1.51 26.70
N ALA A 2 0.98 -0.62 26.96
CA ALA A 2 0.99 0.75 26.45
C ALA A 2 2.40 1.10 25.98
N TYR A 3 2.52 2.03 25.03
CA TYR A 3 3.81 2.58 24.61
C TYR A 3 3.71 4.08 24.37
N VAL A 4 4.85 4.74 24.53
CA VAL A 4 5.10 6.09 24.05
C VAL A 4 6.29 6.01 23.10
N SER A 5 6.24 6.70 21.99
CA SER A 5 7.34 6.76 21.02
C SER A 5 7.61 8.21 20.63
N PHE A 6 8.89 8.56 20.53
CA PHE A 6 9.38 9.83 20.02
C PHE A 6 10.29 9.54 18.84
N SER A 7 10.10 10.23 17.74
CA SER A 7 10.98 10.17 16.60
C SER A 7 11.14 11.55 15.96
N GLY A 8 12.27 11.77 15.30
CA GLY A 8 12.53 13.03 14.63
C GLY A 8 13.85 13.00 13.89
N GLY A 9 13.99 13.90 12.93
CA GLY A 9 15.18 14.01 12.11
C GLY A 9 14.90 14.55 10.71
N SER A 10 15.82 14.30 9.80
CA SER A 10 15.66 14.59 8.37
C SER A 10 15.64 13.27 7.59
N ALA A 11 14.66 13.12 6.71
CA ALA A 11 14.49 11.91 5.91
C ALA A 11 14.01 12.23 4.49
N ILE A 12 14.38 11.38 3.55
CA ILE A 12 13.79 11.33 2.21
C ILE A 12 12.67 10.30 2.24
N SER A 13 11.48 10.68 1.81
CA SER A 13 10.29 9.83 1.80
C SER A 13 9.62 9.82 0.44
N GLN A 14 8.91 8.73 0.13
CA GLN A 14 8.06 8.67 -1.05
C GLN A 14 6.80 9.52 -0.83
N PHE A 15 6.21 10.05 -1.91
CA PHE A 15 4.91 10.75 -1.86
C PHE A 15 3.81 9.84 -1.31
N ASN A 16 3.81 8.56 -1.73
CA ASN A 16 2.94 7.57 -1.13
C ASN A 16 3.56 7.09 0.20
N PRO A 17 2.93 7.37 1.36
CA PRO A 17 3.46 6.99 2.67
C PRO A 17 3.51 5.48 2.92
N ASN A 18 2.85 4.66 2.09
CA ASN A 18 2.96 3.20 2.15
C ASN A 18 4.22 2.66 1.46
N GLU A 19 5.02 3.52 0.82
CA GLU A 19 6.28 3.18 0.14
C GLU A 19 6.17 1.94 -0.78
N PRO A 20 5.23 1.94 -1.74
CA PRO A 20 4.94 0.74 -2.55
C PRO A 20 6.09 0.35 -3.48
N ILE A 21 7.03 1.24 -3.73
CA ILE A 21 8.13 1.04 -4.65
C ILE A 21 9.38 0.70 -3.86
N SER A 22 9.87 -0.53 -4.02
CA SER A 22 11.12 -0.97 -3.41
C SER A 22 12.32 -0.21 -3.99
N ASN A 23 13.27 0.20 -3.15
CA ASN A 23 14.50 0.85 -3.58
C ASN A 23 15.28 0.04 -4.63
N ILE A 24 15.34 -1.29 -4.45
CA ILE A 24 16.03 -2.20 -5.39
C ILE A 24 15.32 -2.19 -6.75
N VAL A 25 13.99 -2.35 -6.76
CA VAL A 25 13.20 -2.36 -8.00
C VAL A 25 13.31 -1.02 -8.71
N ASN A 26 13.22 0.10 -7.98
CA ASN A 26 13.38 1.42 -8.57
C ASN A 26 14.80 1.64 -9.12
N SER A 27 15.84 1.18 -8.42
CA SER A 27 17.23 1.29 -8.90
C SER A 27 17.44 0.52 -10.19
N VAL A 28 16.90 -0.69 -10.31
CA VAL A 28 16.97 -1.48 -11.55
C VAL A 28 16.19 -0.78 -12.66
N ALA A 29 14.94 -0.36 -12.39
CA ALA A 29 14.13 0.35 -13.38
C ALA A 29 14.79 1.64 -13.87
N THR A 30 15.40 2.40 -12.97
CA THR A 30 16.09 3.65 -13.28
C THR A 30 17.38 3.41 -14.07
N LEU A 31 18.27 2.55 -13.59
CA LEU A 31 19.61 2.38 -14.16
C LEU A 31 19.63 1.62 -15.49
N PHE A 32 18.67 0.73 -15.72
CA PHE A 32 18.62 -0.08 -16.93
C PHE A 32 17.59 0.39 -17.95
N PHE A 33 16.48 1.02 -17.48
CA PHE A 33 15.34 1.35 -18.35
C PHE A 33 14.96 2.83 -18.35
N LYS A 34 15.68 3.69 -17.61
CA LYS A 34 15.34 5.12 -17.39
C LYS A 34 13.94 5.36 -16.80
N ASN A 35 13.35 4.37 -16.16
CA ASN A 35 12.03 4.48 -15.54
C ASN A 35 12.15 4.86 -14.06
N ASN A 36 12.00 6.15 -13.74
CA ASN A 36 12.00 6.64 -12.36
C ASN A 36 10.57 6.73 -11.81
N TYR A 37 10.08 5.63 -11.27
CA TYR A 37 8.72 5.56 -10.72
C TYR A 37 8.61 6.19 -9.32
N MET A 38 9.68 6.15 -8.54
CA MET A 38 9.70 6.63 -7.16
C MET A 38 9.77 8.15 -7.12
N LYS A 39 8.71 8.80 -6.64
CA LYS A 39 8.65 10.25 -6.43
C LYS A 39 8.95 10.56 -4.97
N LEU A 40 9.93 11.42 -4.75
CA LEU A 40 10.57 11.62 -3.46
C LEU A 40 10.50 13.08 -3.02
N TYR A 41 10.44 13.29 -1.72
CA TYR A 41 10.61 14.60 -1.10
C TYR A 41 11.47 14.49 0.15
N ASN A 42 12.06 15.60 0.54
CA ASN A 42 12.77 15.72 1.82
C ASN A 42 11.82 16.25 2.88
N LYS A 43 11.90 15.71 4.09
CA LYS A 43 11.21 16.21 5.26
C LYS A 43 12.14 16.29 6.46
N GLU A 44 12.01 17.36 7.23
CA GLU A 44 12.46 17.46 8.60
C GLU A 44 11.23 17.25 9.49
N PHE A 45 11.28 16.35 10.43
CA PHE A 45 10.08 15.97 11.19
C PHE A 45 10.37 15.75 12.67
N ALA A 46 9.32 15.93 13.46
CA ALA A 46 9.24 15.51 14.85
C ALA A 46 7.88 14.85 15.10
N GLU A 47 7.89 13.69 15.73
CA GLU A 47 6.70 12.89 15.97
C GLU A 47 6.67 12.40 17.42
N ILE A 48 5.50 12.49 18.04
CA ILE A 48 5.19 11.82 19.29
C ILE A 48 3.98 10.94 19.07
N SER A 49 4.04 9.69 19.52
CA SER A 49 2.91 8.78 19.47
C SER A 49 2.71 8.06 20.80
N TYR A 50 1.45 7.78 21.10
CA TYR A 50 1.01 6.99 22.23
C TYR A 50 0.02 5.93 21.77
N GLY A 51 0.16 4.73 22.31
CA GLY A 51 -0.80 3.66 22.04
C GLY A 51 -1.01 2.78 23.25
N LYS A 52 -2.26 2.33 23.43
CA LYS A 52 -2.67 1.49 24.56
C LYS A 52 -3.77 0.53 24.16
N GLU A 53 -3.67 -0.69 24.68
CA GLU A 53 -4.82 -1.62 24.71
C GLU A 53 -5.78 -1.16 25.82
N VAL A 54 -6.91 -0.57 25.42
CA VAL A 54 -7.91 0.01 26.33
C VAL A 54 -8.69 -1.10 27.05
N THR A 55 -9.07 -2.11 26.29
CA THR A 55 -9.66 -3.35 26.77
C THR A 55 -9.21 -4.49 25.86
N ASN A 56 -9.49 -5.73 26.25
CA ASN A 56 -9.07 -6.90 25.46
C ASN A 56 -9.59 -6.82 24.02
N GLY A 57 -8.67 -6.80 23.05
CA GLY A 57 -8.97 -6.70 21.63
C GLY A 57 -9.28 -5.28 21.13
N ILE A 58 -9.30 -4.24 21.97
CA ILE A 58 -9.45 -2.84 21.55
C ILE A 58 -8.17 -2.07 21.84
N PHE A 59 -7.49 -1.67 20.79
CA PHE A 59 -6.28 -0.87 20.86
C PHE A 59 -6.55 0.55 20.33
N ALA A 60 -6.23 1.56 21.12
CA ALA A 60 -6.32 2.97 20.75
C ALA A 60 -4.93 3.59 20.65
N SER A 61 -4.74 4.49 19.68
CA SER A 61 -3.50 5.24 19.49
C SER A 61 -3.77 6.68 19.12
N GLY A 62 -2.84 7.55 19.47
CA GLY A 62 -2.81 8.95 19.07
C GLY A 62 -1.41 9.34 18.67
N LYS A 63 -1.32 10.25 17.71
CA LYS A 63 -0.05 10.74 17.18
C LYS A 63 -0.14 12.23 16.86
N VAL A 64 0.91 12.96 17.16
CA VAL A 64 1.12 14.33 16.70
C VAL A 64 2.44 14.37 15.93
N LEU A 65 2.39 14.92 14.72
CA LEU A 65 3.49 15.00 13.79
C LEU A 65 3.65 16.46 13.35
N TYR A 66 4.89 16.95 13.34
CA TYR A 66 5.30 18.16 12.66
C TYR A 66 6.20 17.79 11.50
N GLU A 67 5.98 18.38 10.33
CA GLU A 67 6.85 18.20 9.16
C GLU A 67 7.14 19.53 8.50
N ASN A 68 8.41 19.76 8.14
CA ASN A 68 8.85 20.80 7.22
C ASN A 68 9.31 20.12 5.93
N ARG A 69 8.59 20.35 4.83
CA ARG A 69 8.68 19.58 3.59
C ARG A 69 9.31 20.40 2.48
N ARG A 70 10.15 19.76 1.68
CA ARG A 70 10.83 20.34 0.53
C ARG A 70 10.81 19.38 -0.65
N ALA A 71 10.43 19.89 -1.82
CA ALA A 71 10.51 19.14 -3.07
C ALA A 71 11.97 18.77 -3.41
N LEU A 72 12.14 17.64 -4.05
CA LEU A 72 13.41 17.19 -4.62
C LEU A 72 13.29 17.14 -6.14
N PHE A 73 14.42 17.27 -6.82
CA PHE A 73 14.54 17.24 -8.27
C PHE A 73 15.49 16.13 -8.68
N ASN A 74 15.25 15.58 -9.87
CA ASN A 74 16.21 14.68 -10.49
C ASN A 74 17.42 15.46 -10.95
N ASN A 75 18.60 15.02 -10.56
CA ASN A 75 19.87 15.72 -10.83
C ASN A 75 20.87 14.86 -11.60
N THR A 76 20.48 13.73 -12.12
CA THR A 76 21.32 12.81 -12.89
C THR A 76 20.57 12.29 -14.11
N ASP A 77 21.31 12.02 -15.18
CA ASP A 77 20.84 11.39 -16.40
C ASP A 77 21.60 10.07 -16.69
N TYR A 78 22.30 9.57 -15.69
CA TYR A 78 23.14 8.39 -15.81
C TYR A 78 22.33 7.09 -15.92
N THR A 79 22.67 6.24 -16.90
CA THR A 79 22.17 4.88 -17.06
C THR A 79 23.29 3.93 -17.45
N PHE A 80 23.15 2.63 -17.16
CA PHE A 80 24.07 1.61 -17.63
C PHE A 80 23.85 1.29 -19.11
N ILE A 81 22.60 1.26 -19.56
CA ILE A 81 22.25 1.03 -20.96
C ILE A 81 21.95 2.40 -21.57
N LYS A 82 22.71 2.78 -22.60
CA LYS A 82 22.48 4.04 -23.31
C LYS A 82 21.07 4.01 -23.92
N ASN A 83 20.30 5.01 -23.56
CA ASN A 83 18.94 5.23 -24.02
C ASN A 83 18.77 6.74 -24.19
N ASP A 84 18.22 7.17 -25.32
CA ASP A 84 17.96 8.58 -25.62
C ASP A 84 16.69 9.12 -24.93
N ASP A 85 15.92 8.24 -24.25
CA ASP A 85 14.79 8.67 -23.45
C ASP A 85 15.24 9.58 -22.31
N LEU A 86 14.37 10.49 -21.93
CA LEU A 86 14.59 11.37 -20.76
C LEU A 86 13.96 10.74 -19.52
N TYR A 87 14.56 10.97 -18.36
CA TYR A 87 13.92 10.62 -17.09
C TYR A 87 12.63 11.39 -16.89
N PHE A 88 11.62 10.77 -16.32
CA PHE A 88 10.45 11.51 -15.84
C PHE A 88 10.83 12.44 -14.68
N SER A 89 10.21 13.62 -14.63
CA SER A 89 10.38 14.55 -13.53
C SER A 89 9.94 13.93 -12.20
N ASN A 90 10.39 14.51 -11.09
CA ASN A 90 9.94 14.10 -9.77
C ASN A 90 8.50 14.58 -9.45
N ASP A 91 7.90 15.37 -10.35
CA ASP A 91 6.50 15.78 -10.26
C ASP A 91 5.60 14.74 -10.96
N PRO A 92 4.76 13.98 -10.22
CA PRO A 92 3.88 12.99 -10.82
C PRO A 92 2.75 13.61 -11.66
N LEU A 93 2.41 14.89 -11.44
CA LEU A 93 1.38 15.60 -12.20
C LEU A 93 1.90 16.14 -13.53
N GLN A 94 3.22 16.36 -13.63
CA GLN A 94 3.88 16.86 -14.84
C GLN A 94 5.15 16.06 -15.15
N PRO A 95 5.02 14.76 -15.47
CA PRO A 95 6.16 13.85 -15.58
C PRO A 95 7.16 14.25 -16.67
N ASN A 96 6.73 14.97 -17.71
CA ASN A 96 7.55 15.42 -18.84
C ASN A 96 8.12 16.83 -18.65
N ASN A 97 7.81 17.51 -17.54
CA ASN A 97 8.30 18.85 -17.24
C ASN A 97 9.36 18.81 -16.15
N TYR A 98 10.64 18.84 -16.53
CA TYR A 98 11.77 18.70 -15.60
C TYR A 98 11.96 19.90 -14.67
N THR A 99 11.36 21.04 -14.97
CA THR A 99 11.41 22.24 -14.14
C THR A 99 10.20 22.39 -13.24
N SER A 100 9.23 21.47 -13.35
CA SER A 100 8.04 21.49 -12.51
C SER A 100 8.38 21.25 -11.05
N ILE A 101 7.78 22.04 -10.18
CA ILE A 101 7.90 21.92 -8.73
C ILE A 101 6.61 21.25 -8.24
N PRO A 102 6.68 20.00 -7.73
CA PRO A 102 5.48 19.24 -7.34
C PRO A 102 4.71 19.90 -6.19
N PHE A 103 5.37 20.65 -5.34
CA PHE A 103 4.79 21.48 -4.28
C PHE A 103 5.80 22.48 -3.73
N GLU A 104 5.31 23.60 -3.22
CA GLU A 104 6.14 24.59 -2.57
C GLU A 104 6.60 24.14 -1.18
N LYS A 105 7.78 24.62 -0.74
CA LYS A 105 8.26 24.36 0.61
C LYS A 105 7.25 24.85 1.63
N HIS A 106 6.83 23.99 2.53
CA HIS A 106 5.88 24.32 3.58
C HIS A 106 6.09 23.44 4.83
N HIS A 107 5.61 23.95 5.97
CA HIS A 107 5.44 23.13 7.15
C HIS A 107 3.98 22.82 7.40
N ILE A 108 3.71 21.71 8.12
CA ILE A 108 2.37 21.25 8.48
C ILE A 108 2.44 20.48 9.79
N MET A 109 1.39 20.58 10.59
CA MET A 109 1.17 19.72 11.76
C MET A 109 0.00 18.79 11.49
N LYS A 110 0.11 17.55 11.96
CA LYS A 110 -0.95 16.55 11.87
C LYS A 110 -1.20 15.93 13.24
N ALA A 111 -2.44 15.89 13.65
CA ALA A 111 -2.89 15.10 14.80
C ALA A 111 -3.75 13.95 14.31
N SER A 112 -3.47 12.72 14.73
CA SER A 112 -4.23 11.56 14.31
C SER A 112 -4.63 10.67 15.49
N LEU A 113 -5.80 10.06 15.37
CA LEU A 113 -6.35 9.09 16.29
C LEU A 113 -6.66 7.79 15.53
N GLY A 114 -6.26 6.68 16.10
CA GLY A 114 -6.51 5.36 15.54
C GLY A 114 -7.12 4.41 16.56
N THR A 115 -8.03 3.56 16.10
CA THR A 115 -8.59 2.48 16.91
C THR A 115 -8.58 1.20 16.09
N ARG A 116 -8.13 0.10 16.67
CA ARG A 116 -8.17 -1.23 16.10
C ARG A 116 -8.93 -2.19 17.00
N ILE A 117 -9.92 -2.85 16.44
CA ILE A 117 -10.84 -3.76 17.13
C ILE A 117 -10.64 -5.18 16.61
N ARG A 118 -10.33 -6.10 17.50
CA ARG A 118 -10.25 -7.55 17.26
C ARG A 118 -11.30 -8.26 18.08
N PHE A 119 -12.34 -8.74 17.44
CA PHE A 119 -13.41 -9.47 18.13
C PHE A 119 -12.91 -10.82 18.62
N GLY A 120 -13.43 -11.27 19.76
CA GLY A 120 -13.12 -12.58 20.32
C GLY A 120 -11.62 -12.78 20.63
N GLN A 121 -10.86 -11.71 20.89
CA GLN A 121 -9.44 -11.78 21.18
C GLN A 121 -9.19 -12.65 22.42
N LYS A 122 -8.47 -13.76 22.22
CA LYS A 122 -8.00 -14.65 23.30
C LYS A 122 -6.59 -14.26 23.70
N TYR A 123 -6.22 -14.56 24.94
CA TYR A 123 -4.88 -14.34 25.43
C TYR A 123 -4.48 -15.36 26.49
N ILE A 124 -3.19 -15.54 26.67
CA ILE A 124 -2.58 -16.27 27.78
C ILE A 124 -2.00 -15.25 28.74
N SER A 125 -2.34 -15.35 30.02
CA SER A 125 -1.72 -14.56 31.06
C SER A 125 -0.46 -15.24 31.56
N ARG A 126 0.64 -14.48 31.64
CA ARG A 126 1.91 -14.90 32.23
C ARG A 126 2.30 -13.93 33.34
N PRO A 127 3.21 -14.29 34.27
CA PRO A 127 3.66 -13.37 35.31
C PRO A 127 4.27 -12.06 34.79
N ASP A 128 4.90 -12.11 33.62
CA ASP A 128 5.56 -10.99 32.94
C ASP A 128 4.65 -10.24 31.96
N GLY A 129 3.43 -10.71 31.71
CA GLY A 129 2.50 -10.02 30.85
C GLY A 129 1.46 -10.89 30.15
N LYS A 130 0.71 -10.24 29.28
CA LYS A 130 -0.35 -10.82 28.46
C LYS A 130 0.17 -11.10 27.06
N ILE A 131 0.00 -12.33 26.58
CA ILE A 131 0.29 -12.75 25.21
C ILE A 131 -1.02 -12.95 24.46
N ASN A 132 -1.30 -12.13 23.46
CA ASN A 132 -2.48 -12.27 22.64
C ASN A 132 -2.33 -13.46 21.71
N ILE A 133 -3.37 -14.31 21.63
CA ILE A 133 -3.44 -15.44 20.70
C ILE A 133 -4.10 -14.93 19.42
N GLN A 134 -3.51 -15.26 18.28
CA GLN A 134 -4.10 -14.98 16.98
C GLN A 134 -5.47 -15.67 16.87
N ASN A 135 -6.47 -14.90 16.41
CA ASN A 135 -7.81 -15.41 16.15
C ASN A 135 -8.27 -14.92 14.78
N ASP A 136 -8.40 -15.86 13.84
CA ASP A 136 -8.78 -15.59 12.46
C ASP A 136 -10.29 -15.84 12.21
N ASP A 137 -11.08 -16.02 13.27
CA ASP A 137 -12.52 -16.24 13.15
C ASP A 137 -13.31 -14.99 12.80
N TYR A 138 -12.77 -13.82 13.14
CA TYR A 138 -13.44 -12.55 12.95
C TYR A 138 -12.55 -11.56 12.19
N PRO A 139 -13.14 -10.61 11.44
CA PRO A 139 -12.40 -9.54 10.83
C PRO A 139 -11.81 -8.59 11.89
N ILE A 140 -10.72 -7.94 11.51
CA ILE A 140 -10.12 -6.84 12.27
C ILE A 140 -10.67 -5.53 11.69
N LEU A 141 -11.26 -4.70 12.54
CA LEU A 141 -11.72 -3.37 12.16
C LEU A 141 -10.69 -2.33 12.62
N SER A 142 -10.39 -1.38 11.77
CA SER A 142 -9.55 -0.23 12.12
C SER A 142 -10.24 1.04 11.68
N PHE A 143 -10.25 2.06 12.56
CA PHE A 143 -10.75 3.40 12.29
C PHE A 143 -9.61 4.39 12.50
N TYR A 144 -9.56 5.40 11.64
CA TYR A 144 -8.53 6.41 11.66
C TYR A 144 -9.12 7.77 11.38
N TYR A 145 -8.74 8.75 12.16
CA TYR A 145 -9.02 10.16 11.96
C TYR A 145 -7.71 10.93 11.96
N GLU A 146 -7.53 11.82 11.01
CA GLU A 146 -6.40 12.73 10.94
C GLU A 146 -6.89 14.15 10.71
N LYS A 147 -6.34 15.09 11.46
CA LYS A 147 -6.50 16.53 11.25
C LYS A 147 -5.16 17.15 10.92
N ALA A 148 -5.08 17.81 9.78
CA ALA A 148 -3.95 18.64 9.38
C ALA A 148 -4.23 20.11 9.71
N PHE A 149 -3.28 20.77 10.35
CA PHE A 149 -3.40 22.14 10.83
C PHE A 149 -2.02 22.82 10.95
N GLY A 150 -2.00 24.11 11.27
CA GLY A 150 -0.75 24.84 11.48
C GLY A 150 0.20 24.84 10.28
N ALA A 151 -0.34 24.69 9.07
CA ALA A 151 0.44 24.75 7.85
C ALA A 151 0.87 26.19 7.52
N SER A 152 1.97 26.34 6.78
CA SER A 152 2.42 27.64 6.23
C SER A 152 1.36 28.31 5.37
N ASN A 153 0.53 27.49 4.70
CA ASN A 153 -0.61 27.91 3.91
C ASN A 153 -1.88 27.27 4.51
N SER A 154 -2.85 28.09 4.90
CA SER A 154 -4.10 27.63 5.49
C SER A 154 -4.93 26.70 4.58
N ASN A 155 -4.73 26.78 3.26
CA ASN A 155 -5.39 25.91 2.29
C ASN A 155 -4.93 24.43 2.42
N TYR A 156 -3.85 24.15 3.13
CA TYR A 156 -3.35 22.79 3.37
C TYR A 156 -3.96 22.13 4.61
N HIS A 157 -4.90 22.80 5.27
CA HIS A 157 -5.65 22.20 6.38
C HIS A 157 -6.72 21.26 5.83
N TYR A 158 -6.87 20.09 6.46
CA TYR A 158 -7.91 19.12 6.11
C TYR A 158 -8.25 18.22 7.29
N ASP A 159 -9.35 17.53 7.16
CA ASP A 159 -9.73 16.41 8.02
C ASP A 159 -9.88 15.15 7.16
N LEU A 160 -9.39 14.00 7.63
CA LEU A 160 -9.53 12.70 6.99
C LEU A 160 -10.15 11.72 7.98
N ILE A 161 -11.23 11.06 7.57
CA ILE A 161 -11.78 9.91 8.28
C ILE A 161 -11.63 8.69 7.38
N SER A 162 -11.13 7.59 7.93
CA SER A 162 -11.03 6.34 7.18
C SER A 162 -11.26 5.12 8.07
N GLY A 163 -11.65 4.02 7.42
CA GLY A 163 -11.84 2.73 8.04
C GLY A 163 -11.27 1.60 7.19
N THR A 164 -10.82 0.55 7.84
CA THR A 164 -10.30 -0.66 7.20
C THR A 164 -10.93 -1.89 7.84
N VAL A 165 -11.29 -2.85 7.01
CA VAL A 165 -11.69 -4.20 7.41
C VAL A 165 -10.66 -5.17 6.84
N ASP A 166 -9.97 -5.89 7.71
CA ASP A 166 -9.02 -6.96 7.35
C ASP A 166 -9.58 -8.30 7.79
N TYR A 167 -9.73 -9.24 6.87
CA TYR A 167 -10.18 -10.58 7.18
C TYR A 167 -9.32 -11.62 6.46
N ASN A 168 -8.72 -12.52 7.24
CA ASN A 168 -7.95 -13.64 6.73
C ASN A 168 -8.48 -14.90 7.39
N LYS A 169 -8.89 -15.90 6.60
CA LYS A 169 -9.49 -17.14 7.11
C LYS A 169 -8.95 -18.34 6.37
N THR A 170 -8.41 -19.30 7.10
CA THR A 170 -8.16 -20.64 6.57
C THR A 170 -9.46 -21.44 6.55
N ILE A 171 -9.87 -21.88 5.36
CA ILE A 171 -11.13 -22.63 5.13
C ILE A 171 -10.81 -24.13 5.01
N GLY A 172 -10.36 -24.71 6.11
CA GLY A 172 -9.99 -26.13 6.17
C GLY A 172 -9.02 -26.50 5.04
N ASN A 173 -9.36 -27.55 4.27
CA ASN A 173 -8.57 -27.99 3.12
C ASN A 173 -8.84 -27.22 1.82
N LYS A 174 -9.77 -26.25 1.83
CA LYS A 174 -10.13 -25.46 0.65
C LYS A 174 -9.19 -24.27 0.42
N GLY A 175 -8.32 -23.99 1.37
CA GLY A 175 -7.29 -22.96 1.24
C GLY A 175 -7.49 -21.76 2.15
N ASP A 176 -6.81 -20.65 1.81
CA ASP A 176 -6.82 -19.42 2.58
C ASP A 176 -7.56 -18.32 1.82
N PHE A 177 -8.52 -17.70 2.48
CA PHE A 177 -9.26 -16.55 1.98
C PHE A 177 -8.76 -15.28 2.66
N GLY A 178 -8.49 -14.25 1.88
CA GLY A 178 -8.13 -12.91 2.33
C GLY A 178 -9.04 -11.84 1.75
N LEU A 179 -9.44 -10.91 2.59
CA LEU A 179 -10.19 -9.70 2.23
C LEU A 179 -9.58 -8.50 2.94
N ARG A 180 -9.33 -7.45 2.19
CA ARG A 180 -9.08 -6.11 2.73
C ARG A 180 -9.98 -5.10 2.04
N PHE A 181 -10.70 -4.35 2.85
CA PHE A 181 -11.58 -3.28 2.43
C PHE A 181 -11.19 -2.00 3.14
N LYS A 182 -11.01 -0.92 2.39
CA LYS A 182 -10.67 0.40 2.92
C LYS A 182 -11.60 1.44 2.34
N ALA A 183 -12.10 2.31 3.18
CA ALA A 183 -12.88 3.47 2.77
C ALA A 183 -12.41 4.70 3.53
N GLY A 184 -12.49 5.86 2.91
CA GLY A 184 -12.17 7.11 3.57
C GLY A 184 -12.75 8.31 2.85
N LYS A 185 -12.80 9.42 3.56
CA LYS A 185 -13.26 10.71 3.03
C LYS A 185 -12.47 11.84 3.65
N PHE A 186 -12.04 12.73 2.79
CA PHE A 186 -11.47 14.02 3.16
C PHE A 186 -12.58 15.08 3.30
N PHE A 187 -12.31 16.06 4.15
CA PHE A 187 -13.12 17.25 4.34
C PHE A 187 -12.21 18.47 4.32
N ASN A 188 -12.68 19.56 3.76
CA ASN A 188 -11.92 20.82 3.62
C ASN A 188 -10.60 20.65 2.87
N ALA A 189 -10.56 19.77 1.87
CA ALA A 189 -9.32 19.32 1.23
C ALA A 189 -9.18 19.76 -0.24
N ASP A 190 -9.96 20.73 -0.71
CA ASP A 190 -10.03 21.11 -2.13
C ASP A 190 -8.68 21.60 -2.68
N ASN A 191 -7.86 22.27 -1.84
CA ASN A 191 -6.61 22.88 -2.22
C ASN A 191 -5.39 22.35 -1.49
N ILE A 192 -5.47 21.15 -0.92
CA ILE A 192 -4.33 20.55 -0.21
C ILE A 192 -3.20 20.20 -1.16
N SER A 193 -1.99 20.11 -0.64
CA SER A 193 -0.83 19.67 -1.42
C SER A 193 -1.01 18.24 -1.93
N PHE A 194 -0.60 17.98 -3.17
CA PHE A 194 -0.71 16.64 -3.78
C PHE A 194 -0.04 15.54 -2.94
N ILE A 195 1.01 15.88 -2.19
CA ILE A 195 1.68 14.94 -1.28
C ILE A 195 0.77 14.45 -0.14
N ASP A 196 -0.31 15.19 0.20
CA ASP A 196 -1.28 14.83 1.22
C ASP A 196 -2.52 14.10 0.67
N TYR A 197 -2.59 13.91 -0.65
CA TYR A 197 -3.65 13.09 -1.25
C TYR A 197 -3.57 11.64 -0.79
N LYS A 198 -4.67 10.95 -0.84
CA LYS A 198 -4.66 9.50 -0.74
C LYS A 198 -4.06 8.92 -2.01
N HIS A 199 -2.88 8.35 -1.90
CA HIS A 199 -2.22 7.58 -2.95
C HIS A 199 -2.52 6.09 -2.78
N PHE A 200 -2.78 5.39 -3.88
CA PHE A 200 -3.00 3.95 -3.88
C PHE A 200 -1.73 3.21 -4.29
N ASN A 201 -1.56 2.03 -3.74
CA ASN A 201 -0.41 1.20 -4.07
C ASN A 201 -0.63 0.55 -5.44
N GLY A 202 -0.08 1.14 -6.46
CA GLY A 202 -0.04 0.60 -7.81
C GLY A 202 1.21 -0.22 -8.08
N ASN A 203 1.34 -0.71 -9.31
CA ASN A 203 2.55 -1.37 -9.80
C ASN A 203 2.69 -1.18 -11.32
N GLN A 204 3.87 -0.74 -11.75
CA GLN A 204 4.24 -0.60 -13.17
C GLN A 204 5.50 -1.42 -13.51
N THR A 205 6.06 -2.13 -12.53
CA THR A 205 7.32 -2.86 -12.70
C THR A 205 7.11 -4.33 -13.00
N HIS A 206 5.88 -4.82 -12.94
CA HIS A 206 5.51 -6.24 -13.08
C HIS A 206 6.21 -7.18 -12.09
N VAL A 207 6.80 -6.63 -11.03
CA VAL A 207 7.48 -7.38 -9.96
C VAL A 207 6.85 -7.03 -8.62
N ASN A 208 6.51 -8.05 -7.83
CA ASN A 208 5.99 -7.90 -6.48
C ASN A 208 6.89 -8.64 -5.48
N LEU A 209 7.81 -7.92 -4.86
CA LEU A 209 8.73 -8.47 -3.87
C LEU A 209 8.15 -8.51 -2.45
N LEU A 210 7.07 -7.79 -2.19
CA LEU A 210 6.59 -7.56 -0.83
C LEU A 210 5.47 -8.52 -0.41
N ASN A 211 5.06 -9.45 -1.28
CA ASN A 211 3.98 -10.41 -1.04
C ASN A 211 2.72 -9.76 -0.44
N ASN A 212 2.33 -8.60 -0.96
CA ASN A 212 1.31 -7.73 -0.39
C ASN A 212 0.08 -7.58 -1.30
N SER A 213 -0.37 -8.69 -1.88
CA SER A 213 -1.49 -8.74 -2.83
C SER A 213 -2.78 -8.11 -2.29
N LEU A 214 -3.03 -8.22 -0.98
CA LEU A 214 -4.20 -7.60 -0.35
C LEU A 214 -4.02 -6.11 -0.02
N ASN A 215 -2.96 -5.46 -0.47
CA ASN A 215 -2.72 -4.05 -0.21
C ASN A 215 -2.21 -3.27 -1.43
N SER A 216 -2.16 -3.90 -2.59
CA SER A 216 -1.68 -3.28 -3.82
C SER A 216 -2.45 -3.76 -5.04
N PHE A 217 -2.55 -2.89 -6.02
CA PHE A 217 -2.97 -3.22 -7.38
C PHE A 217 -1.77 -3.73 -8.18
N ASN A 218 -2.03 -4.57 -9.16
CA ASN A 218 -0.99 -5.21 -9.95
C ASN A 218 -0.63 -4.41 -11.21
N LEU A 219 -1.60 -3.70 -11.80
CA LEU A 219 -1.44 -2.96 -13.06
C LEU A 219 -1.83 -1.48 -12.93
N LEU A 220 -2.30 -1.02 -11.77
CA LEU A 220 -2.65 0.37 -11.56
C LEU A 220 -1.39 1.25 -11.64
N PRO A 221 -1.34 2.24 -12.54
CA PRO A 221 -0.20 3.16 -12.60
C PRO A 221 -0.09 4.00 -11.32
N TYR A 222 1.15 4.29 -10.90
CA TYR A 222 1.38 5.11 -9.71
C TYR A 222 0.78 6.51 -9.88
N TYR A 223 0.19 7.02 -8.82
CA TYR A 223 -0.35 8.37 -8.66
C TYR A 223 -1.55 8.77 -9.54
N THR A 224 -1.93 7.97 -10.57
CA THR A 224 -2.98 8.33 -11.54
C THR A 224 -4.38 8.42 -10.93
N HIS A 225 -4.63 7.70 -9.84
CA HIS A 225 -5.92 7.66 -9.13
C HIS A 225 -5.86 8.32 -7.75
N SER A 226 -4.84 9.12 -7.48
CA SER A 226 -4.74 9.83 -6.20
C SER A 226 -5.92 10.77 -6.00
N THR A 227 -6.45 10.83 -4.79
CA THR A 227 -7.63 11.62 -4.48
C THR A 227 -7.51 12.38 -3.16
N ASN A 228 -8.10 13.56 -3.12
CA ASN A 228 -8.32 14.39 -1.93
C ASN A 228 -9.80 14.43 -1.52
N ASP A 229 -10.61 13.50 -2.01
CA ASP A 229 -12.03 13.38 -1.70
C ASP A 229 -12.32 12.01 -1.06
N ALA A 230 -13.31 11.30 -1.53
CA ALA A 230 -13.69 9.98 -1.02
C ALA A 230 -13.00 8.86 -1.80
N TYR A 231 -12.84 7.71 -1.16
CA TYR A 231 -12.36 6.50 -1.83
C TYR A 231 -12.91 5.23 -1.21
N LEU A 232 -12.98 4.20 -2.05
CA LEU A 232 -13.29 2.83 -1.67
C LEU A 232 -12.30 1.89 -2.37
N GLU A 233 -11.51 1.17 -1.60
CA GLU A 233 -10.49 0.23 -2.06
C GLU A 233 -10.83 -1.17 -1.53
N THR A 234 -10.88 -2.16 -2.41
CA THR A 234 -11.22 -3.55 -2.07
C THR A 234 -10.20 -4.49 -2.68
N HIS A 235 -9.67 -5.40 -1.88
CA HIS A 235 -8.80 -6.47 -2.34
C HIS A 235 -9.32 -7.80 -1.77
N ILE A 236 -9.51 -8.77 -2.65
CA ILE A 236 -9.93 -10.14 -2.31
C ILE A 236 -8.94 -11.09 -2.95
N GLU A 237 -8.48 -12.08 -2.20
CA GLU A 237 -7.63 -13.14 -2.74
C GLU A 237 -8.04 -14.48 -2.10
N HIS A 238 -8.08 -15.52 -2.89
CA HIS A 238 -8.22 -16.89 -2.41
C HIS A 238 -7.08 -17.76 -2.94
N ASN A 239 -6.28 -18.27 -2.02
CA ASN A 239 -5.27 -19.27 -2.33
C ASN A 239 -5.88 -20.66 -2.09
N PHE A 240 -6.14 -21.38 -3.15
CA PHE A 240 -6.75 -22.73 -3.08
C PHE A 240 -5.80 -23.80 -2.55
N LYS A 241 -4.52 -23.45 -2.31
CA LYS A 241 -3.50 -24.45 -1.95
C LYS A 241 -3.57 -25.67 -2.89
N GLY A 242 -3.44 -26.87 -2.36
CA GLY A 242 -3.58 -28.12 -3.14
C GLY A 242 -5.01 -28.54 -3.46
N TYR A 243 -6.05 -27.81 -3.01
CA TYR A 243 -7.44 -28.24 -3.14
C TYR A 243 -7.90 -28.50 -4.58
N ILE A 244 -7.44 -27.69 -5.52
CA ILE A 244 -7.74 -27.85 -6.95
C ILE A 244 -6.62 -28.62 -7.65
N MET A 245 -5.38 -28.16 -7.53
CA MET A 245 -4.25 -28.67 -8.30
C MET A 245 -3.93 -30.15 -7.99
N ASN A 246 -4.11 -30.58 -6.74
CA ASN A 246 -3.86 -31.99 -6.37
C ASN A 246 -4.87 -32.98 -6.97
N LYS A 247 -6.00 -32.49 -7.49
CA LYS A 247 -7.03 -33.35 -8.14
C LYS A 247 -6.79 -33.52 -9.64
N ILE A 248 -5.88 -32.75 -10.23
CA ILE A 248 -5.59 -32.81 -11.67
C ILE A 248 -4.38 -33.72 -11.90
N PRO A 249 -4.53 -34.85 -12.60
CA PRO A 249 -3.42 -35.73 -12.92
C PRO A 249 -2.27 -34.99 -13.59
N LEU A 250 -1.03 -35.33 -13.28
CA LEU A 250 0.22 -34.71 -13.68
C LEU A 250 0.48 -33.35 -13.00
N LEU A 251 -0.49 -32.45 -12.91
CA LEU A 251 -0.32 -31.14 -12.25
C LEU A 251 -0.14 -31.28 -10.72
N ASN A 252 -0.71 -32.33 -10.11
CA ASN A 252 -0.52 -32.64 -8.70
C ASN A 252 0.95 -32.85 -8.31
N LYS A 253 1.81 -33.28 -9.25
CA LYS A 253 3.24 -33.46 -9.02
C LYS A 253 4.00 -32.14 -8.93
N LEU A 254 3.46 -31.05 -9.51
CA LEU A 254 4.05 -29.72 -9.44
C LEU A 254 3.95 -29.10 -8.05
N GLN A 255 2.96 -29.52 -7.25
CA GLN A 255 2.67 -28.96 -5.91
C GLN A 255 2.42 -27.44 -5.92
N TRP A 256 2.00 -26.90 -7.06
CA TRP A 256 1.63 -25.49 -7.18
C TRP A 256 0.27 -25.24 -6.54
N ASN A 257 0.08 -24.03 -6.03
CA ASN A 257 -1.21 -23.59 -5.50
C ASN A 257 -1.85 -22.63 -6.49
N LEU A 258 -3.10 -22.87 -6.84
CA LEU A 258 -3.89 -21.94 -7.63
C LEU A 258 -4.31 -20.76 -6.74
N ILE A 259 -4.24 -19.55 -7.28
CA ILE A 259 -4.71 -18.31 -6.64
C ILE A 259 -5.71 -17.63 -7.56
N GLY A 260 -6.79 -17.10 -6.98
CA GLY A 260 -7.70 -16.18 -7.64
C GLY A 260 -7.83 -14.89 -6.84
N GLY A 261 -7.82 -13.76 -7.51
CA GLY A 261 -7.89 -12.45 -6.89
C GLY A 261 -8.82 -11.47 -7.61
N PHE A 262 -9.34 -10.53 -6.86
CA PHE A 262 -10.11 -9.40 -7.35
C PHE A 262 -9.73 -8.14 -6.57
N HIS A 263 -9.45 -7.06 -7.30
CA HIS A 263 -9.11 -5.76 -6.72
C HIS A 263 -9.98 -4.68 -7.36
N GLN A 264 -10.47 -3.76 -6.55
CA GLN A 264 -11.33 -2.67 -7.03
C GLN A 264 -11.01 -1.37 -6.33
N LEU A 265 -11.00 -0.29 -7.10
CA LEU A 265 -10.86 1.09 -6.63
C LEU A 265 -12.00 1.94 -7.17
N ASN A 266 -12.70 2.62 -6.26
CA ASN A 266 -13.70 3.63 -6.59
C ASN A 266 -13.24 4.97 -6.01
N ILE A 267 -13.21 5.98 -6.85
CA ILE A 267 -13.00 7.39 -6.47
C ILE A 267 -14.03 8.26 -7.18
N PRO A 268 -14.38 9.42 -6.64
CA PRO A 268 -15.31 10.35 -7.29
C PRO A 268 -14.80 10.75 -8.69
N ASN A 269 -15.76 11.03 -9.57
CA ASN A 269 -15.52 11.51 -10.94
C ASN A 269 -14.76 10.56 -11.88
N MET A 270 -14.47 9.34 -11.45
CA MET A 270 -13.88 8.30 -12.29
C MET A 270 -14.74 7.02 -12.25
N LYS A 271 -14.72 6.27 -13.36
CA LYS A 271 -15.34 4.94 -13.37
C LYS A 271 -14.51 3.99 -12.48
N PRO A 272 -15.15 2.99 -11.84
CA PRO A 272 -14.44 2.00 -11.03
C PRO A 272 -13.31 1.34 -11.81
N TYR A 273 -12.11 1.33 -11.22
CA TYR A 273 -10.99 0.55 -11.69
C TYR A 273 -11.05 -0.84 -11.06
N GLN A 274 -10.85 -1.89 -11.86
CA GLN A 274 -10.96 -3.28 -11.43
C GLN A 274 -9.84 -4.13 -12.01
N GLU A 275 -9.32 -5.07 -11.21
CA GLU A 275 -8.38 -6.08 -11.66
C GLU A 275 -8.88 -7.47 -11.26
N PHE A 276 -8.75 -8.42 -12.18
CA PHE A 276 -8.95 -9.85 -11.96
C PHE A 276 -7.61 -10.55 -12.11
N THR A 277 -7.28 -11.37 -11.12
CA THR A 277 -6.00 -12.09 -11.04
C THR A 277 -6.23 -13.58 -11.00
N VAL A 278 -5.49 -14.32 -11.79
CA VAL A 278 -5.37 -15.78 -11.69
C VAL A 278 -3.89 -16.13 -11.76
N GLY A 279 -3.42 -16.91 -10.80
CA GLY A 279 -2.00 -17.22 -10.72
C GLY A 279 -1.69 -18.50 -9.96
N PHE A 280 -0.38 -18.75 -9.87
CA PHE A 280 0.16 -19.87 -9.16
C PHE A 280 1.26 -19.40 -8.21
N ASP A 281 1.23 -19.88 -6.98
CA ASP A 281 2.33 -19.78 -6.04
C ASP A 281 2.95 -21.15 -5.72
N ASN A 282 3.93 -21.13 -4.81
CA ASN A 282 4.68 -22.34 -4.49
C ASN A 282 5.40 -22.96 -5.71
N ILE A 283 5.78 -22.10 -6.67
CA ILE A 283 6.53 -22.52 -7.86
C ILE A 283 7.99 -22.65 -7.48
N GLY A 284 8.62 -23.78 -7.85
CA GLY A 284 10.03 -24.02 -7.57
C GLY A 284 10.35 -25.51 -7.57
N TRP A 285 11.54 -25.87 -7.06
CA TRP A 285 12.05 -27.22 -7.05
C TRP A 285 12.45 -27.66 -5.63
N GLY A 286 12.07 -28.85 -5.27
CA GLY A 286 12.38 -29.44 -3.95
C GLY A 286 11.84 -28.59 -2.81
N LYS A 287 12.73 -28.09 -1.95
CA LYS A 287 12.41 -27.18 -0.83
C LYS A 287 12.44 -25.71 -1.22
N VAL A 288 12.96 -25.38 -2.40
CA VAL A 288 13.09 -24.00 -2.89
C VAL A 288 11.85 -23.65 -3.73
N ARG A 289 10.79 -23.16 -3.07
CA ARG A 289 9.48 -22.90 -3.67
C ARG A 289 8.98 -21.53 -3.22
N PHE A 290 9.54 -20.48 -3.81
CA PHE A 290 9.26 -19.11 -3.43
C PHE A 290 8.72 -18.23 -4.56
N LEU A 291 8.57 -18.81 -5.77
CA LEU A 291 8.09 -18.03 -6.92
C LEU A 291 6.56 -18.05 -6.98
N ARG A 292 6.02 -16.91 -7.37
CA ARG A 292 4.62 -16.69 -7.72
C ARG A 292 4.54 -16.04 -9.09
N ILE A 293 3.60 -16.48 -9.92
CA ILE A 293 3.30 -15.90 -11.23
C ILE A 293 1.80 -15.70 -11.32
N ASP A 294 1.39 -14.47 -11.59
CA ASP A 294 -0.01 -14.08 -11.74
C ASP A 294 -0.25 -13.50 -13.15
N TYR A 295 -1.31 -13.93 -13.80
CA TYR A 295 -1.92 -13.22 -14.91
C TYR A 295 -2.99 -12.28 -14.37
N VAL A 296 -2.92 -11.02 -14.76
CA VAL A 296 -3.82 -9.96 -14.30
C VAL A 296 -4.47 -9.30 -15.49
N ARG A 297 -5.75 -9.01 -15.38
CA ARG A 297 -6.51 -8.27 -16.36
C ARG A 297 -7.24 -7.11 -15.72
N SER A 298 -7.10 -5.92 -16.28
CA SER A 298 -7.65 -4.68 -15.73
C SER A 298 -8.74 -4.07 -16.60
N TYR A 299 -9.68 -3.42 -15.92
CA TYR A 299 -10.84 -2.76 -16.51
C TYR A 299 -11.09 -1.40 -15.85
N GLN A 300 -11.45 -0.40 -16.68
CA GLN A 300 -12.02 0.86 -16.24
C GLN A 300 -12.82 1.44 -17.42
N ASN A 301 -14.16 1.42 -17.32
CA ASN A 301 -15.04 1.78 -18.45
C ASN A 301 -14.76 0.93 -19.74
N GLY A 302 -14.44 -0.35 -19.55
CA GLY A 302 -14.01 -1.28 -20.58
C GLY A 302 -12.64 -1.87 -20.28
N TYR A 303 -12.14 -2.72 -21.17
CA TYR A 303 -10.81 -3.33 -21.05
C TYR A 303 -9.70 -2.27 -21.10
N GLN A 304 -8.75 -2.34 -20.18
CA GLN A 304 -7.60 -1.42 -20.10
C GLN A 304 -6.28 -2.11 -20.49
N GLY A 305 -6.10 -3.34 -20.08
CA GLY A 305 -4.89 -4.08 -20.37
C GLY A 305 -4.76 -5.35 -19.54
N ASP A 306 -3.74 -6.11 -19.83
CA ASP A 306 -3.34 -7.30 -19.09
C ASP A 306 -1.84 -7.37 -18.92
N GLY A 307 -1.39 -8.16 -17.97
CA GLY A 307 0.03 -8.33 -17.67
C GLY A 307 0.31 -9.58 -16.87
N ILE A 308 1.58 -9.97 -16.89
CA ILE A 308 2.11 -11.05 -16.05
C ILE A 308 2.91 -10.41 -14.92
N MET A 309 2.60 -10.80 -13.70
CA MET A 309 3.28 -10.36 -12.50
C MET A 309 4.16 -11.47 -11.95
N PHE A 310 5.36 -11.12 -11.55
CA PHE A 310 6.30 -12.02 -10.90
C PHE A 310 6.44 -11.65 -9.42
N GLY A 311 6.19 -12.61 -8.54
CA GLY A 311 6.27 -12.43 -7.10
C GLY A 311 7.30 -13.35 -6.46
N LEU A 312 7.85 -12.91 -5.33
CA LEU A 312 8.63 -13.75 -4.43
C LEU A 312 7.88 -13.89 -3.12
N LYS A 313 7.74 -15.13 -2.66
CA LYS A 313 7.08 -15.47 -1.38
C LYS A 313 8.09 -16.24 -0.53
N PHE A 314 8.53 -15.62 0.55
CA PHE A 314 9.46 -16.21 1.52
C PHE A 314 8.72 -16.68 2.77
#